data_cb4e6faf4e999f1f3456f20471bc3554
#
_entry.id   cb4e6faf4e999f1f3456f20471bc3554
#
_cell.length_a   1.000
_cell.length_b   1.000
_cell.length_c   1.000
_cell.angle_alpha   90.00
_cell.angle_beta   90.00
_cell.angle_gamma   90.00
#
_symmetry.space_group_name_H-M   'P 1'
#
loop_
_entity.id
_entity.type
_entity.pdbx_description
1 polymer ?
#
loop_
_entity_poly.entity_id
_entity_poly.type
_entity_poly.pdbx_seq_one_letter_code
_entity_poly.pdbx_strand_id
1 'polypeptide(L)'
;MDERLSFVFITGLSGAGKSYAIKCFEDMGFFCVDNLPTTLIPTFADLTARSGQTIRRVALGVDVREGEYLSHLLDAIHELKARGHGVEVLFLEASEEALVRRYHESRRRHPLAANGNVLEGIRAERKAMSHLREIADRIVDTSALTVHQLKELLIEHYVTPRARAGLATSLVSFGFKHGVPFDADLVFDVRFLPNPHFVPGLRPFDGRDARVREFVLGNAEGRELLEHLKDFLKFLLPRYEREGKAYLTIAIGCTGGRHRSVTLTEELKGFLDELGYAPTVAHRDLEKE
;
A
#
# COMPACT_ATOMS: atom_id res chain seq x y z
N MET A 1 5.14 26.21 14.68
CA MET A 1 4.96 24.88 14.08
C MET A 1 5.28 25.02 12.61
N ASP A 2 6.05 24.11 12.03
CA ASP A 2 6.46 24.21 10.62
C ASP A 2 5.24 23.95 9.73
N GLU A 3 4.68 25.01 9.14
CA GLU A 3 3.49 24.97 8.27
C GLU A 3 3.80 24.48 6.85
N ARG A 4 4.99 23.92 6.63
CA ARG A 4 5.45 23.50 5.31
C ARG A 4 4.74 22.24 4.86
N LEU A 5 4.05 22.33 3.73
CA LEU A 5 3.47 21.22 3.01
C LEU A 5 4.43 20.73 1.91
N SER A 6 4.30 19.46 1.54
CA SER A 6 4.99 18.90 0.37
C SER A 6 3.95 18.59 -0.70
N PHE A 7 4.11 19.19 -1.87
CA PHE A 7 3.24 19.00 -3.03
C PHE A 7 3.97 18.20 -4.11
N VAL A 8 3.29 17.21 -4.67
CA VAL A 8 3.71 16.50 -5.88
C VAL A 8 2.66 16.76 -6.96
N PHE A 9 3.04 17.45 -8.03
CA PHE A 9 2.21 17.65 -9.20
C PHE A 9 2.40 16.50 -10.17
N ILE A 10 1.36 15.69 -10.35
CA ILE A 10 1.36 14.53 -11.24
C ILE A 10 0.75 14.96 -12.57
N THR A 11 1.59 15.06 -13.59
CA THR A 11 1.19 15.46 -14.94
C THR A 11 1.80 14.52 -15.98
N GLY A 12 1.58 14.80 -17.28
CA GLY A 12 2.14 14.00 -18.35
C GLY A 12 1.10 13.57 -19.39
N LEU A 13 1.53 12.77 -20.36
CA LEU A 13 0.73 12.39 -21.51
C LEU A 13 -0.52 11.60 -21.12
N SER A 14 -1.59 11.80 -21.85
CA SER A 14 -2.82 11.04 -21.72
C SER A 14 -2.56 9.56 -22.05
N GLY A 15 -2.95 8.65 -21.14
CA GLY A 15 -2.62 7.21 -21.26
C GLY A 15 -1.26 6.81 -20.67
N ALA A 16 -0.45 7.75 -20.15
CA ALA A 16 0.84 7.44 -19.53
C ALA A 16 0.74 6.90 -18.08
N GLY A 17 -0.48 6.79 -17.50
CA GLY A 17 -0.68 6.16 -16.19
C GLY A 17 -0.94 7.12 -15.03
N LYS A 18 -1.24 8.41 -15.27
CA LYS A 18 -1.51 9.43 -14.23
C LYS A 18 -2.52 8.97 -13.18
N SER A 19 -3.69 8.47 -13.59
CA SER A 19 -4.73 8.04 -12.65
C SER A 19 -4.31 6.86 -11.78
N TYR A 20 -3.44 5.99 -12.27
CA TYR A 20 -2.87 4.93 -11.47
C TYR A 20 -1.81 5.46 -10.49
N ALA A 21 -0.97 6.39 -10.94
CA ALA A 21 0.00 7.05 -10.07
C ALA A 21 -0.69 7.77 -8.90
N ILE A 22 -1.81 8.48 -9.13
CA ILE A 22 -2.60 9.13 -8.07
C ILE A 22 -3.04 8.10 -7.02
N LYS A 23 -3.56 6.94 -7.43
CA LYS A 23 -3.93 5.85 -6.50
C LYS A 23 -2.72 5.32 -5.71
N CYS A 24 -1.55 5.23 -6.35
CA CYS A 24 -0.34 4.86 -5.64
C CYS A 24 0.04 5.90 -4.58
N PHE A 25 -0.11 7.20 -4.87
CA PHE A 25 0.14 8.26 -3.89
C PHE A 25 -0.86 8.22 -2.72
N GLU A 26 -2.15 7.89 -2.98
CA GLU A 26 -3.13 7.64 -1.92
C GLU A 26 -2.70 6.49 -1.01
N ASP A 27 -2.29 5.35 -1.60
CA ASP A 27 -1.75 4.20 -0.85
C ASP A 27 -0.52 4.56 0.00
N MET A 28 0.28 5.53 -0.46
CA MET A 28 1.45 6.05 0.26
C MET A 28 1.10 7.10 1.33
N GLY A 29 -0.19 7.38 1.54
CA GLY A 29 -0.69 8.32 2.55
C GLY A 29 -0.56 9.79 2.18
N PHE A 30 -0.51 10.12 0.89
CA PHE A 30 -0.69 11.48 0.41
C PHE A 30 -2.19 11.83 0.38
N PHE A 31 -2.49 13.09 0.66
CA PHE A 31 -3.81 13.63 0.34
C PHE A 31 -3.86 13.93 -1.16
N CYS A 32 -4.68 13.18 -1.89
CA CYS A 32 -4.71 13.25 -3.35
C CYS A 32 -5.93 14.03 -3.85
N VAL A 33 -5.71 14.91 -4.82
CA VAL A 33 -6.79 15.59 -5.56
C VAL A 33 -6.51 15.44 -7.04
N ASP A 34 -7.46 14.88 -7.77
CA ASP A 34 -7.36 14.74 -9.21
C ASP A 34 -8.12 15.85 -9.90
N ASN A 35 -7.51 16.42 -10.95
CA ASN A 35 -8.12 17.43 -11.81
C ASN A 35 -8.58 18.72 -11.10
N LEU A 36 -7.81 19.17 -10.10
CA LEU A 36 -8.06 20.47 -9.45
C LEU A 36 -7.78 21.61 -10.44
N PRO A 37 -8.71 22.56 -10.63
CA PRO A 37 -8.42 23.75 -11.43
C PRO A 37 -7.18 24.48 -10.93
N THR A 38 -6.24 24.80 -11.82
CA THR A 38 -4.93 25.35 -11.46
C THR A 38 -5.03 26.67 -10.68
N THR A 39 -6.04 27.48 -10.97
CA THR A 39 -6.33 28.73 -10.25
C THR A 39 -6.74 28.53 -8.78
N LEU A 40 -7.21 27.36 -8.40
CA LEU A 40 -7.60 27.04 -7.03
C LEU A 40 -6.45 26.46 -6.19
N ILE A 41 -5.32 26.12 -6.79
CA ILE A 41 -4.19 25.47 -6.10
C ILE A 41 -3.66 26.34 -4.94
N PRO A 42 -3.42 27.66 -5.07
CA PRO A 42 -2.96 28.48 -3.96
C PRO A 42 -3.96 28.53 -2.80
N THR A 43 -5.27 28.69 -3.12
CA THR A 43 -6.34 28.70 -2.12
C THR A 43 -6.45 27.34 -1.39
N PHE A 44 -6.33 26.25 -2.13
CA PHE A 44 -6.32 24.89 -1.56
C PHE A 44 -5.14 24.70 -0.59
N ALA A 45 -3.95 25.18 -0.95
CA ALA A 45 -2.77 25.13 -0.08
C ALA A 45 -3.00 25.91 1.22
N ASP A 46 -3.57 27.13 1.15
CA ASP A 46 -3.91 27.93 2.32
C ASP A 46 -4.92 27.23 3.25
N LEU A 47 -5.97 26.65 2.66
CA LEU A 47 -6.98 25.91 3.44
C LEU A 47 -6.39 24.68 4.13
N THR A 48 -5.52 23.97 3.42
CA THR A 48 -4.85 22.76 3.95
C THR A 48 -3.89 23.14 5.07
N ALA A 49 -3.12 24.22 4.94
CA ALA A 49 -2.20 24.69 5.98
C ALA A 49 -2.94 25.13 7.26
N ARG A 50 -4.14 25.76 7.11
CA ARG A 50 -4.92 26.29 8.23
C ARG A 50 -5.83 25.25 8.91
N SER A 51 -6.12 24.13 8.26
CA SER A 51 -7.12 23.17 8.76
C SER A 51 -6.72 22.42 10.03
N GLY A 52 -5.50 22.63 10.55
CA GLY A 52 -4.98 21.94 11.75
C GLY A 52 -4.92 20.41 11.59
N GLN A 53 -5.29 19.91 10.42
CA GLN A 53 -5.23 18.49 10.12
C GLN A 53 -3.79 18.04 9.85
N THR A 54 -3.56 16.78 10.06
CA THR A 54 -2.27 16.09 9.91
C THR A 54 -1.80 15.95 8.44
N ILE A 55 -2.40 16.67 7.49
CA ILE A 55 -2.04 16.62 6.08
C ILE A 55 -0.69 17.35 5.91
N ARG A 56 0.34 16.60 5.57
CA ARG A 56 1.69 17.14 5.30
C ARG A 56 2.14 16.92 3.88
N ARG A 57 1.54 15.95 3.19
CA ARG A 57 1.91 15.54 1.84
C ARG A 57 0.67 15.56 0.96
N VAL A 58 0.75 16.25 -0.17
CA VAL A 58 -0.34 16.44 -1.12
C VAL A 58 0.12 15.99 -2.49
N ALA A 59 -0.69 15.22 -3.21
CA ALA A 59 -0.47 14.88 -4.61
C ALA A 59 -1.62 15.45 -5.44
N LEU A 60 -1.28 16.28 -6.45
CA LEU A 60 -2.25 16.94 -7.32
C LEU A 60 -2.14 16.37 -8.73
N GLY A 61 -3.16 15.68 -9.19
CA GLY A 61 -3.32 15.32 -10.60
C GLY A 61 -3.69 16.54 -11.42
N VAL A 62 -2.84 16.90 -12.38
CA VAL A 62 -3.07 18.04 -13.24
C VAL A 62 -3.09 17.61 -14.70
N ASP A 63 -4.21 17.91 -15.37
CA ASP A 63 -4.38 17.67 -16.79
C ASP A 63 -4.35 19.00 -17.54
N VAL A 64 -3.27 19.23 -18.27
CA VAL A 64 -3.03 20.48 -18.97
C VAL A 64 -3.29 20.26 -20.46
N ARG A 65 -4.51 20.52 -20.89
CA ARG A 65 -4.93 20.33 -22.29
C ARG A 65 -4.96 21.61 -23.11
N GLU A 66 -4.93 22.77 -22.46
CA GLU A 66 -5.03 24.08 -23.11
C GLU A 66 -3.92 25.02 -22.60
N GLY A 67 -3.41 25.91 -23.51
CA GLY A 67 -2.24 26.74 -23.24
C GLY A 67 -2.36 27.68 -22.03
N GLU A 68 -3.58 28.19 -21.74
CA GLU A 68 -3.81 29.06 -20.58
C GLU A 68 -3.66 28.32 -19.23
N TYR A 69 -4.01 27.02 -19.17
CA TYR A 69 -3.85 26.23 -17.96
C TYR A 69 -2.39 25.96 -17.60
N LEU A 70 -1.50 25.96 -18.61
CA LEU A 70 -0.07 25.77 -18.37
C LEU A 70 0.54 26.96 -17.63
N SER A 71 0.24 28.21 -18.06
CA SER A 71 0.73 29.40 -17.38
C SER A 71 0.25 29.47 -15.93
N HIS A 72 -1.04 29.22 -15.70
CA HIS A 72 -1.60 29.20 -14.34
C HIS A 72 -0.98 28.10 -13.44
N LEU A 73 -0.61 26.95 -14.02
CA LEU A 73 0.10 25.90 -13.26
C LEU A 73 1.50 26.36 -12.86
N LEU A 74 2.24 26.98 -13.78
CA LEU A 74 3.57 27.52 -13.50
C LEU A 74 3.52 28.61 -12.42
N ASP A 75 2.57 29.51 -12.51
CA ASP A 75 2.36 30.56 -11.51
C ASP A 75 2.04 29.95 -10.13
N ALA A 76 1.16 28.96 -10.08
CA ALA A 76 0.84 28.26 -8.85
C ALA A 76 2.06 27.53 -8.23
N ILE A 77 2.87 26.88 -9.06
CA ILE A 77 4.13 26.23 -8.62
C ILE A 77 5.09 27.28 -8.05
N HIS A 78 5.31 28.38 -8.73
CA HIS A 78 6.17 29.46 -8.27
C HIS A 78 5.67 30.07 -6.96
N GLU A 79 4.36 30.31 -6.86
CA GLU A 79 3.75 30.85 -5.64
C GLU A 79 3.91 29.91 -4.45
N LEU A 80 3.68 28.62 -4.62
CA LEU A 80 3.87 27.63 -3.54
C LEU A 80 5.34 27.54 -3.11
N LYS A 81 6.28 27.55 -4.05
CA LYS A 81 7.72 27.59 -3.75
C LYS A 81 8.11 28.86 -3.00
N ALA A 82 7.58 30.03 -3.41
CA ALA A 82 7.82 31.31 -2.75
C ALA A 82 7.28 31.37 -1.31
N ARG A 83 6.18 30.65 -1.04
CA ARG A 83 5.61 30.47 0.32
C ARG A 83 6.38 29.46 1.18
N GLY A 84 7.43 28.85 0.65
CA GLY A 84 8.30 27.90 1.37
C GLY A 84 7.79 26.47 1.40
N HIS A 85 6.80 26.12 0.61
CA HIS A 85 6.35 24.73 0.45
C HIS A 85 7.34 23.93 -0.40
N GLY A 86 7.46 22.64 -0.13
CA GLY A 86 8.15 21.70 -1.02
C GLY A 86 7.27 21.43 -2.23
N VAL A 87 7.82 21.60 -3.45
CA VAL A 87 7.07 21.35 -4.68
C VAL A 87 7.92 20.55 -5.63
N GLU A 88 7.38 19.43 -6.09
CA GLU A 88 7.97 18.54 -7.10
C GLU A 88 6.97 18.31 -8.23
N VAL A 89 7.46 18.30 -9.47
CA VAL A 89 6.67 18.01 -10.67
C VAL A 89 7.09 16.63 -11.20
N LEU A 90 6.17 15.68 -11.14
CA LEU A 90 6.30 14.34 -11.71
C LEU A 90 5.62 14.30 -13.08
N PHE A 91 6.40 14.09 -14.13
CA PHE A 91 5.92 13.98 -15.50
C PHE A 91 5.92 12.51 -15.95
N LEU A 92 4.75 11.98 -16.29
CA LEU A 92 4.61 10.62 -16.81
C LEU A 92 4.52 10.67 -18.34
N GLU A 93 5.37 9.89 -19.00
CA GLU A 93 5.33 9.74 -20.46
C GLU A 93 5.35 8.27 -20.88
N ALA A 94 5.09 8.04 -22.16
CA ALA A 94 5.29 6.74 -22.80
C ALA A 94 5.54 6.93 -24.30
N SER A 95 6.08 5.91 -24.97
CA SER A 95 6.29 5.93 -26.43
C SER A 95 4.96 6.05 -27.19
N GLU A 96 5.03 6.55 -28.43
CA GLU A 96 3.83 6.65 -29.28
C GLU A 96 3.15 5.30 -29.46
N GLU A 97 3.93 4.22 -29.66
CA GLU A 97 3.45 2.86 -29.82
C GLU A 97 2.73 2.35 -28.57
N ALA A 98 3.31 2.62 -27.38
CA ALA A 98 2.71 2.21 -26.12
C ALA A 98 1.39 2.94 -25.87
N LEU A 99 1.34 4.26 -26.13
CA LEU A 99 0.12 5.06 -25.97
C LEU A 99 -0.96 4.62 -26.97
N VAL A 100 -0.64 4.45 -28.25
CA VAL A 100 -1.59 3.97 -29.26
C VAL A 100 -2.19 2.63 -28.83
N ARG A 101 -1.36 1.67 -28.42
CA ARG A 101 -1.82 0.38 -27.93
C ARG A 101 -2.80 0.52 -26.74
N ARG A 102 -2.45 1.33 -25.73
CA ARG A 102 -3.29 1.57 -24.55
C ARG A 102 -4.63 2.23 -24.90
N TYR A 103 -4.64 3.12 -25.89
CA TYR A 103 -5.88 3.71 -26.39
C TYR A 103 -6.77 2.70 -27.10
N HIS A 104 -6.18 1.79 -27.89
CA HIS A 104 -6.93 0.70 -28.52
C HIS A 104 -7.54 -0.26 -27.48
N GLU A 105 -6.80 -0.62 -26.43
CA GLU A 105 -7.24 -1.48 -25.34
C GLU A 105 -8.39 -0.84 -24.53
N SER A 106 -8.25 0.45 -24.19
CA SER A 106 -9.21 1.18 -23.35
C SER A 106 -10.47 1.63 -24.10
N ARG A 107 -10.47 1.60 -25.43
CA ARG A 107 -11.55 2.11 -26.32
C ARG A 107 -11.96 3.55 -26.02
N ARG A 108 -11.07 4.37 -25.44
CA ARG A 108 -11.32 5.79 -25.17
C ARG A 108 -10.82 6.64 -26.34
N ARG A 109 -11.47 7.78 -26.55
CA ARG A 109 -10.99 8.77 -27.53
C ARG A 109 -9.85 9.60 -26.91
N HIS A 110 -8.83 9.87 -27.70
CA HIS A 110 -7.77 10.78 -27.26
C HIS A 110 -8.34 12.21 -27.20
N PRO A 111 -8.07 12.98 -26.11
CA PRO A 111 -8.65 14.33 -25.94
C PRO A 111 -8.38 15.28 -27.08
N LEU A 112 -7.19 15.22 -27.68
CA LEU A 112 -6.78 16.10 -28.78
C LEU A 112 -6.90 15.45 -30.18
N ALA A 113 -7.54 14.27 -30.29
CA ALA A 113 -7.78 13.63 -31.58
C ALA A 113 -9.11 14.10 -32.20
N ALA A 114 -9.20 15.35 -32.63
CA ALA A 114 -10.40 15.94 -33.21
C ALA A 114 -10.92 15.15 -34.44
N ASN A 115 -10.02 14.60 -35.26
CA ASN A 115 -10.36 13.85 -36.48
C ASN A 115 -10.31 12.33 -36.29
N GLY A 116 -10.29 11.83 -35.06
CA GLY A 116 -10.25 10.39 -34.76
C GLY A 116 -8.89 9.71 -34.91
N ASN A 117 -7.83 10.43 -35.32
CA ASN A 117 -6.47 9.90 -35.40
C ASN A 117 -5.77 10.03 -34.04
N VAL A 118 -5.66 8.90 -33.32
CA VAL A 118 -5.03 8.84 -31.99
C VAL A 118 -3.57 9.28 -32.03
N LEU A 119 -2.81 8.87 -33.06
CA LEU A 119 -1.39 9.20 -33.17
C LEU A 119 -1.16 10.71 -33.36
N GLU A 120 -1.97 11.37 -34.15
CA GLU A 120 -1.91 12.84 -34.31
C GLU A 120 -2.25 13.54 -33.01
N GLY A 121 -3.26 13.05 -32.27
CA GLY A 121 -3.61 13.57 -30.96
C GLY A 121 -2.46 13.45 -29.95
N ILE A 122 -1.79 12.30 -29.88
CA ILE A 122 -0.61 12.07 -29.03
C ILE A 122 0.52 13.03 -29.37
N ARG A 123 0.81 13.23 -30.65
CA ARG A 123 1.86 14.16 -31.11
C ARG A 123 1.55 15.61 -30.77
N ALA A 124 0.30 16.01 -30.95
CA ALA A 124 -0.14 17.35 -30.59
C ALA A 124 -0.03 17.57 -29.06
N GLU A 125 -0.43 16.60 -28.25
CA GLU A 125 -0.31 16.65 -26.77
C GLU A 125 1.17 16.73 -26.34
N ARG A 126 2.03 15.88 -26.89
CA ARG A 126 3.48 15.89 -26.61
C ARG A 126 4.11 17.26 -26.90
N LYS A 127 3.72 17.90 -28.02
CA LYS A 127 4.17 19.23 -28.35
C LYS A 127 3.64 20.28 -27.36
N ALA A 128 2.38 20.21 -27.00
CA ALA A 128 1.77 21.13 -26.05
C ALA A 128 2.38 21.04 -24.64
N MET A 129 2.79 19.83 -24.25
CA MET A 129 3.35 19.57 -22.92
C MET A 129 4.89 19.63 -22.85
N SER A 130 5.58 20.00 -23.94
CA SER A 130 7.04 20.02 -23.99
C SER A 130 7.66 20.87 -22.89
N HIS A 131 7.10 22.05 -22.64
CA HIS A 131 7.60 22.96 -21.60
C HIS A 131 7.41 22.42 -20.19
N LEU A 132 6.28 21.76 -19.88
CA LEU A 132 6.09 21.07 -18.60
C LEU A 132 7.07 19.92 -18.40
N ARG A 133 7.36 19.18 -19.47
CA ARG A 133 8.36 18.13 -19.46
C ARG A 133 9.76 18.67 -19.13
N GLU A 134 10.13 19.83 -19.69
CA GLU A 134 11.43 20.47 -19.45
C GLU A 134 11.64 20.92 -18.01
N ILE A 135 10.58 21.39 -17.34
CA ILE A 135 10.64 21.87 -15.96
C ILE A 135 10.32 20.79 -14.94
N ALA A 136 9.98 19.59 -15.39
CA ALA A 136 9.68 18.48 -14.48
C ALA A 136 10.91 18.09 -13.67
N ASP A 137 10.74 18.03 -12.36
CA ASP A 137 11.79 17.57 -11.44
C ASP A 137 12.09 16.07 -11.64
N ARG A 138 11.07 15.32 -12.11
CA ARG A 138 11.17 13.89 -12.40
C ARG A 138 10.34 13.49 -13.61
N ILE A 139 10.96 12.75 -14.52
CA ILE A 139 10.29 12.17 -15.69
C ILE A 139 10.32 10.65 -15.57
N VAL A 140 9.15 10.02 -15.74
CA VAL A 140 9.01 8.56 -15.72
C VAL A 140 8.46 8.09 -17.07
N ASP A 141 9.27 7.34 -17.80
CA ASP A 141 8.83 6.64 -18.99
C ASP A 141 8.15 5.31 -18.59
N THR A 142 6.86 5.24 -18.85
CA THR A 142 6.04 4.07 -18.52
C THR A 142 5.86 3.10 -19.68
N SER A 143 6.56 3.28 -20.81
CA SER A 143 6.38 2.51 -22.05
C SER A 143 6.42 1.01 -21.84
N ALA A 144 7.41 0.54 -21.09
CA ALA A 144 7.68 -0.87 -20.80
C ALA A 144 7.26 -1.29 -19.38
N LEU A 145 6.74 -0.37 -18.58
CA LEU A 145 6.38 -0.67 -17.19
C LEU A 145 5.00 -1.32 -17.09
N THR A 146 4.92 -2.37 -16.29
CA THR A 146 3.65 -2.85 -15.74
C THR A 146 3.14 -1.90 -14.66
N VAL A 147 1.86 -2.02 -14.30
CA VAL A 147 1.28 -1.24 -13.19
C VAL A 147 2.02 -1.47 -11.86
N HIS A 148 2.48 -2.71 -11.61
CA HIS A 148 3.27 -3.05 -10.42
C HIS A 148 4.64 -2.38 -10.42
N GLN A 149 5.36 -2.41 -11.54
CA GLN A 149 6.67 -1.77 -11.67
C GLN A 149 6.57 -0.25 -11.52
N LEU A 150 5.51 0.38 -12.05
CA LEU A 150 5.26 1.81 -11.81
C LEU A 150 5.03 2.08 -10.32
N LYS A 151 4.23 1.26 -9.62
CA LYS A 151 4.01 1.38 -8.17
C LYS A 151 5.32 1.24 -7.40
N GLU A 152 6.13 0.23 -7.68
CA GLU A 152 7.44 0.01 -7.04
C GLU A 152 8.37 1.22 -7.21
N LEU A 153 8.45 1.75 -8.43
CA LEU A 153 9.27 2.92 -8.75
C LEU A 153 8.80 4.16 -7.96
N LEU A 154 7.49 4.39 -7.88
CA LEU A 154 6.95 5.51 -7.09
C LEU A 154 7.20 5.34 -5.59
N ILE A 155 7.02 4.13 -5.05
CA ILE A 155 7.32 3.82 -3.64
C ILE A 155 8.80 4.06 -3.34
N GLU A 156 9.70 3.62 -4.21
CA GLU A 156 11.14 3.82 -4.03
C GLU A 156 11.52 5.30 -3.91
N HIS A 157 10.86 6.16 -4.69
CA HIS A 157 11.18 7.59 -4.73
C HIS A 157 10.47 8.43 -3.66
N TYR A 158 9.22 8.10 -3.31
CA TYR A 158 8.37 8.95 -2.48
C TYR A 158 8.13 8.44 -1.06
N VAL A 159 8.53 7.18 -0.77
CA VAL A 159 8.39 6.59 0.56
C VAL A 159 9.76 6.40 1.16
N THR A 160 10.04 7.14 2.23
CA THR A 160 11.26 6.88 3.02
C THR A 160 11.18 5.48 3.64
N PRO A 161 12.31 4.76 3.83
CA PRO A 161 12.31 3.42 4.43
C PRO A 161 11.54 3.31 5.75
N ARG A 162 11.41 4.42 6.47
CA ARG A 162 10.71 4.53 7.76
C ARG A 162 9.21 4.78 7.63
N ALA A 163 8.71 5.16 6.44
CA ALA A 163 7.31 5.50 6.16
C ALA A 163 6.62 4.51 5.20
N ARG A 164 7.25 3.37 4.92
CA ARG A 164 6.53 2.28 4.25
C ARG A 164 5.43 1.86 5.22
N ALA A 165 4.18 2.14 4.85
CA ALA A 165 3.04 1.49 5.49
C ALA A 165 3.26 -0.01 5.27
N GLY A 166 3.85 -0.67 6.29
CA GLY A 166 4.18 -2.08 6.23
C GLY A 166 2.90 -2.89 6.09
N LEU A 167 3.04 -4.13 5.68
CA LEU A 167 1.96 -5.11 5.65
C LEU A 167 1.29 -5.18 7.04
N ALA A 168 0.05 -4.67 7.14
CA ALA A 168 -0.72 -4.76 8.38
C ALA A 168 -1.05 -6.24 8.64
N THR A 169 -0.43 -6.81 9.65
CA THR A 169 -0.56 -8.24 9.97
C THR A 169 -1.51 -8.46 11.14
N SER A 170 -2.34 -9.50 11.03
CA SER A 170 -3.24 -9.97 12.09
C SER A 170 -3.00 -11.45 12.33
N LEU A 171 -2.88 -11.84 13.60
CA LEU A 171 -2.81 -13.22 14.05
C LEU A 171 -4.11 -13.60 14.75
N VAL A 172 -4.75 -14.68 14.30
CA VAL A 172 -6.02 -15.14 14.86
C VAL A 172 -5.91 -16.58 15.32
N SER A 173 -6.03 -16.84 16.62
CA SER A 173 -6.24 -18.22 17.08
C SER A 173 -7.71 -18.58 17.03
N PHE A 174 -8.01 -19.82 16.56
CA PHE A 174 -9.40 -20.28 16.43
C PHE A 174 -9.56 -21.77 16.71
N GLY A 175 -10.81 -22.18 16.94
CA GLY A 175 -11.22 -23.58 17.04
C GLY A 175 -11.95 -24.03 15.78
N PHE A 176 -11.50 -25.13 15.16
CA PHE A 176 -12.16 -25.71 13.99
C PHE A 176 -13.63 -26.06 14.26
N LYS A 177 -13.99 -26.41 15.51
CA LYS A 177 -15.41 -26.64 15.90
C LYS A 177 -16.31 -25.43 15.70
N HIS A 178 -15.73 -24.22 15.63
CA HIS A 178 -16.45 -22.96 15.42
C HIS A 178 -16.27 -22.38 14.01
N GLY A 179 -15.74 -23.17 13.08
CA GLY A 179 -15.47 -22.78 11.70
C GLY A 179 -14.16 -21.99 11.53
N VAL A 180 -13.64 -21.97 10.32
CA VAL A 180 -12.46 -21.19 9.92
C VAL A 180 -12.83 -19.71 9.84
N PRO A 181 -11.95 -18.76 10.26
CA PRO A 181 -12.17 -17.34 10.01
C PRO A 181 -12.29 -17.06 8.50
N PHE A 182 -13.33 -16.37 8.11
CA PHE A 182 -13.64 -16.15 6.68
C PHE A 182 -12.68 -15.14 6.02
N ASP A 183 -12.02 -14.32 6.83
CA ASP A 183 -11.06 -13.29 6.44
C ASP A 183 -9.59 -13.75 6.53
N ALA A 184 -9.36 -15.05 6.78
CA ALA A 184 -8.01 -15.58 6.87
C ALA A 184 -7.38 -15.79 5.48
N ASP A 185 -6.22 -15.18 5.26
CA ASP A 185 -5.39 -15.43 4.07
C ASP A 185 -4.57 -16.72 4.18
N LEU A 186 -4.05 -17.00 5.39
CA LEU A 186 -3.30 -18.21 5.70
C LEU A 186 -3.97 -18.94 6.87
N VAL A 187 -4.13 -20.26 6.73
CA VAL A 187 -4.72 -21.08 7.79
C VAL A 187 -3.79 -22.26 8.09
N PHE A 188 -3.38 -22.37 9.35
CA PHE A 188 -2.54 -23.46 9.83
C PHE A 188 -3.33 -24.34 10.79
N ASP A 189 -3.41 -25.64 10.47
CA ASP A 189 -4.02 -26.64 11.32
C ASP A 189 -2.97 -27.26 12.25
N VAL A 190 -3.15 -27.05 13.55
CA VAL A 190 -2.22 -27.55 14.57
C VAL A 190 -2.85 -28.64 15.44
N ARG A 191 -3.89 -29.33 14.94
CA ARG A 191 -4.61 -30.39 15.69
C ARG A 191 -3.80 -31.66 15.90
N PHE A 192 -2.78 -31.93 15.09
CA PHE A 192 -1.88 -33.07 15.22
C PHE A 192 -0.97 -32.99 16.45
N LEU A 193 -0.73 -31.81 16.99
CA LEU A 193 0.06 -31.64 18.22
C LEU A 193 -0.65 -32.26 19.44
N PRO A 194 0.11 -32.69 20.44
CA PRO A 194 -0.46 -33.20 21.69
C PRO A 194 -1.47 -32.25 22.31
N ASN A 195 -2.59 -32.77 22.78
CA ASN A 195 -3.70 -31.93 23.23
C ASN A 195 -3.71 -31.76 24.76
N PRO A 196 -3.44 -30.54 25.28
CA PRO A 196 -3.46 -30.24 26.72
C PRO A 196 -4.81 -30.52 27.39
N HIS A 197 -5.91 -30.52 26.65
CA HIS A 197 -7.25 -30.77 27.15
C HIS A 197 -7.36 -32.16 27.85
N PHE A 198 -6.58 -33.15 27.41
CA PHE A 198 -6.59 -34.49 27.98
C PHE A 198 -5.67 -34.66 29.21
N VAL A 199 -4.97 -33.56 29.58
CA VAL A 199 -4.12 -33.55 30.78
C VAL A 199 -4.88 -32.82 31.88
N PRO A 200 -5.32 -33.52 32.97
CA PRO A 200 -6.20 -32.91 33.99
C PRO A 200 -5.66 -31.62 34.60
N GLY A 201 -4.35 -31.55 34.81
CA GLY A 201 -3.69 -30.36 35.36
C GLY A 201 -3.54 -29.18 34.38
N LEU A 202 -3.79 -29.35 33.06
CA LEU A 202 -3.67 -28.33 32.05
C LEU A 202 -5.02 -27.88 31.48
N ARG A 203 -6.02 -28.74 31.53
CA ARG A 203 -7.35 -28.51 30.97
C ARG A 203 -7.99 -27.16 31.36
N PRO A 204 -7.90 -26.65 32.62
CA PRO A 204 -8.53 -25.41 33.03
C PRO A 204 -7.86 -24.13 32.42
N PHE A 205 -6.60 -24.26 32.03
CA PHE A 205 -5.78 -23.14 31.58
C PHE A 205 -5.91 -22.94 30.05
N ASP A 206 -5.49 -21.79 29.56
CA ASP A 206 -5.39 -21.52 28.12
C ASP A 206 -3.93 -21.52 27.63
N GLY A 207 -3.73 -21.32 26.33
CA GLY A 207 -2.41 -21.38 25.71
C GLY A 207 -1.44 -20.24 26.11
N ARG A 208 -1.87 -19.25 26.88
CA ARG A 208 -1.02 -18.19 27.46
C ARG A 208 -0.38 -18.63 28.79
N ASP A 209 -0.90 -19.67 29.42
CA ASP A 209 -0.33 -20.21 30.65
C ASP A 209 1.00 -20.94 30.37
N ALA A 210 2.02 -20.64 31.16
CA ALA A 210 3.38 -21.18 30.99
C ALA A 210 3.42 -22.70 30.95
N ARG A 211 2.56 -23.39 31.73
CA ARG A 211 2.48 -24.85 31.77
C ARG A 211 1.91 -25.43 30.50
N VAL A 212 0.90 -24.77 29.91
CA VAL A 212 0.32 -25.19 28.63
C VAL A 212 1.33 -24.94 27.51
N ARG A 213 2.00 -23.80 27.55
CA ARG A 213 3.08 -23.46 26.60
C ARG A 213 4.19 -24.48 26.64
N GLU A 214 4.68 -24.84 27.84
CA GLU A 214 5.72 -25.86 28.03
C GLU A 214 5.27 -27.22 27.51
N PHE A 215 4.02 -27.60 27.71
CA PHE A 215 3.48 -28.85 27.19
C PHE A 215 3.41 -28.90 25.67
N VAL A 216 2.98 -27.80 25.04
CA VAL A 216 2.81 -27.70 23.58
C VAL A 216 4.16 -27.60 22.87
N LEU A 217 5.10 -26.83 23.41
CA LEU A 217 6.41 -26.55 22.79
C LEU A 217 7.54 -27.43 23.39
N GLY A 218 7.33 -28.05 24.51
CA GLY A 218 8.30 -28.94 25.13
C GLY A 218 8.56 -30.25 24.37
N ASN A 219 7.65 -30.64 23.47
CA ASN A 219 7.83 -31.81 22.60
C ASN A 219 8.52 -31.42 21.26
N ALA A 220 9.07 -32.43 20.58
CA ALA A 220 9.82 -32.22 19.33
C ALA A 220 8.94 -31.64 18.21
N GLU A 221 7.73 -32.21 18.03
CA GLU A 221 6.80 -31.79 16.95
C GLU A 221 6.35 -30.34 17.09
N GLY A 222 6.07 -29.89 18.33
CA GLY A 222 5.66 -28.52 18.59
C GLY A 222 6.76 -27.49 18.28
N ARG A 223 8.01 -27.81 18.65
CA ARG A 223 9.17 -26.97 18.33
C ARG A 223 9.45 -26.94 16.82
N GLU A 224 9.48 -28.10 16.19
CA GLU A 224 9.73 -28.23 14.75
C GLU A 224 8.68 -27.48 13.93
N LEU A 225 7.39 -27.60 14.26
CA LEU A 225 6.33 -26.86 13.62
C LEU A 225 6.53 -25.35 13.77
N LEU A 226 6.84 -24.88 14.99
CA LEU A 226 7.05 -23.44 15.22
C LEU A 226 8.19 -22.89 14.37
N GLU A 227 9.31 -23.60 14.29
CA GLU A 227 10.45 -23.17 13.46
C GLU A 227 10.09 -23.16 11.96
N HIS A 228 9.38 -24.18 11.47
CA HIS A 228 8.92 -24.19 10.07
C HIS A 228 7.96 -23.05 9.77
N LEU A 229 7.05 -22.69 10.69
CA LEU A 229 6.15 -21.56 10.54
C LEU A 229 6.93 -20.23 10.50
N LYS A 230 7.92 -20.06 11.37
CA LYS A 230 8.79 -18.89 11.39
C LYS A 230 9.56 -18.73 10.08
N ASP A 231 10.19 -19.81 9.61
CA ASP A 231 10.95 -19.81 8.35
C ASP A 231 10.04 -19.51 7.15
N PHE A 232 8.86 -20.12 7.13
CA PHE A 232 7.88 -19.86 6.08
C PHE A 232 7.40 -18.42 6.07
N LEU A 233 7.05 -17.85 7.21
CA LEU A 233 6.61 -16.45 7.32
C LEU A 233 7.75 -15.49 6.99
N LYS A 234 8.97 -15.75 7.46
CA LYS A 234 10.16 -14.97 7.11
C LYS A 234 10.41 -14.94 5.59
N PHE A 235 10.12 -16.03 4.89
CA PHE A 235 10.18 -16.11 3.45
C PHE A 235 9.03 -15.36 2.77
N LEU A 236 7.81 -15.47 3.28
CA LEU A 236 6.59 -15.04 2.60
C LEU A 236 6.29 -13.56 2.77
N LEU A 237 6.44 -13.01 3.99
CA LEU A 237 6.06 -11.64 4.33
C LEU A 237 6.71 -10.58 3.42
N PRO A 238 8.03 -10.60 3.15
CA PRO A 238 8.64 -9.63 2.26
C PRO A 238 8.13 -9.71 0.80
N ARG A 239 7.58 -10.87 0.41
CA ARG A 239 7.00 -11.08 -0.92
C ARG A 239 5.62 -10.48 -1.03
N TYR A 240 4.80 -10.61 0.02
CA TYR A 240 3.51 -9.94 0.10
C TYR A 240 3.66 -8.41 0.14
N GLU A 241 4.64 -7.89 0.88
CA GLU A 241 4.96 -6.46 0.87
C GLU A 241 5.35 -5.97 -0.52
N ARG A 242 6.18 -6.75 -1.23
CA ARG A 242 6.62 -6.40 -2.59
C ARG A 242 5.45 -6.45 -3.58
N GLU A 243 4.53 -7.40 -3.43
CA GLU A 243 3.31 -7.47 -4.23
C GLU A 243 2.39 -6.26 -3.95
N GLY A 244 2.54 -5.61 -2.80
CA GLY A 244 1.71 -4.49 -2.38
C GLY A 244 0.46 -4.91 -1.61
N LYS A 245 0.47 -6.10 -1.00
CA LYS A 245 -0.61 -6.54 -0.10
C LYS A 245 -0.62 -5.64 1.14
N ALA A 246 -1.76 -5.01 1.40
CA ALA A 246 -1.91 -4.07 2.52
C ALA A 246 -2.25 -4.75 3.85
N TYR A 247 -2.98 -5.87 3.81
CA TYR A 247 -3.45 -6.61 4.98
C TYR A 247 -3.15 -8.09 4.82
N LEU A 248 -2.78 -8.75 5.94
CA LEU A 248 -2.56 -10.20 5.99
C LEU A 248 -3.12 -10.75 7.29
N THR A 249 -4.09 -11.65 7.19
CA THR A 249 -4.64 -12.39 8.34
C THR A 249 -4.11 -13.82 8.35
N ILE A 250 -3.39 -14.17 9.40
CA ILE A 250 -2.83 -15.51 9.63
C ILE A 250 -3.63 -16.18 10.74
N ALA A 251 -4.33 -17.24 10.41
CA ALA A 251 -5.18 -17.99 11.34
C ALA A 251 -4.54 -19.33 11.77
N ILE A 252 -4.49 -19.59 13.06
CA ILE A 252 -3.94 -20.80 13.64
C ILE A 252 -5.08 -21.54 14.34
N GLY A 253 -5.38 -22.77 13.89
CA GLY A 253 -6.55 -23.54 14.33
C GLY A 253 -6.20 -24.79 15.11
N CYS A 254 -6.78 -24.95 16.31
CA CYS A 254 -6.85 -26.24 16.99
C CYS A 254 -8.31 -26.70 17.14
N THR A 255 -8.60 -27.76 17.89
CA THR A 255 -9.98 -28.28 18.00
C THR A 255 -10.93 -27.23 18.60
N GLY A 256 -10.60 -26.71 19.79
CA GLY A 256 -11.46 -25.77 20.53
C GLY A 256 -11.00 -24.30 20.51
N GLY A 257 -9.80 -23.99 19.97
CA GLY A 257 -9.31 -22.60 19.94
C GLY A 257 -8.73 -22.09 21.26
N ARG A 258 -8.49 -22.95 22.26
CA ARG A 258 -8.14 -22.51 23.62
C ARG A 258 -6.68 -22.76 24.02
N HIS A 259 -6.06 -23.85 23.57
CA HIS A 259 -4.72 -24.26 24.01
C HIS A 259 -3.66 -24.09 22.92
N ARG A 260 -3.50 -25.10 22.03
CA ARG A 260 -2.43 -25.20 21.03
C ARG A 260 -2.37 -24.00 20.08
N SER A 261 -3.53 -23.61 19.54
CA SER A 261 -3.61 -22.46 18.64
C SER A 261 -3.22 -21.15 19.33
N VAL A 262 -3.66 -20.94 20.56
CA VAL A 262 -3.31 -19.75 21.36
C VAL A 262 -1.81 -19.72 21.63
N THR A 263 -1.21 -20.84 22.09
CA THR A 263 0.24 -20.90 22.32
C THR A 263 1.05 -20.53 21.09
N LEU A 264 0.75 -21.13 19.94
CA LEU A 264 1.49 -20.86 18.71
C LEU A 264 1.25 -19.43 18.18
N THR A 265 0.06 -18.88 18.37
CA THR A 265 -0.25 -17.50 18.01
C THR A 265 0.61 -16.52 18.81
N GLU A 266 0.76 -16.73 20.13
CA GLU A 266 1.59 -15.88 20.98
C GLU A 266 3.09 -15.97 20.62
N GLU A 267 3.59 -17.16 20.31
CA GLU A 267 4.98 -17.33 19.84
C GLU A 267 5.24 -16.62 18.51
N LEU A 268 4.31 -16.78 17.56
CA LEU A 268 4.42 -16.09 16.27
C LEU A 268 4.29 -14.58 16.40
N LYS A 269 3.50 -14.10 17.37
CA LYS A 269 3.45 -12.65 17.68
C LYS A 269 4.83 -12.14 18.05
N GLY A 270 5.51 -12.75 19.02
CA GLY A 270 6.85 -12.36 19.43
C GLY A 270 7.83 -12.36 18.26
N PHE A 271 7.80 -13.40 17.45
CA PHE A 271 8.64 -13.49 16.26
C PHE A 271 8.37 -12.41 15.21
N LEU A 272 7.11 -12.08 14.93
CA LEU A 272 6.74 -11.03 13.99
C LEU A 272 7.08 -9.63 14.53
N ASP A 273 6.94 -9.41 15.84
CA ASP A 273 7.39 -8.17 16.49
C ASP A 273 8.91 -7.96 16.31
N GLU A 274 9.73 -9.04 16.48
CA GLU A 274 11.18 -8.99 16.23
C GLU A 274 11.52 -8.67 14.79
N LEU A 275 10.70 -9.09 13.83
CA LEU A 275 10.83 -8.76 12.41
C LEU A 275 10.30 -7.35 12.06
N GLY A 276 9.65 -6.65 13.00
CA GLY A 276 9.13 -5.29 12.82
C GLY A 276 7.71 -5.21 12.24
N TYR A 277 6.94 -6.32 12.21
CA TYR A 277 5.57 -6.34 11.66
C TYR A 277 4.49 -5.91 12.66
N ALA A 278 4.75 -5.93 13.96
CA ALA A 278 3.83 -5.52 15.02
C ALA A 278 2.37 -6.02 14.83
N PRO A 279 2.12 -7.35 14.78
CA PRO A 279 0.81 -7.88 14.44
C PRO A 279 -0.23 -7.61 15.52
N THR A 280 -1.47 -7.38 15.11
CA THR A 280 -2.61 -7.47 16.02
C THR A 280 -2.91 -8.93 16.34
N VAL A 281 -3.33 -9.22 17.58
CA VAL A 281 -3.66 -10.59 18.00
C VAL A 281 -5.10 -10.67 18.46
N ALA A 282 -5.82 -11.68 17.99
CA ALA A 282 -7.16 -12.02 18.43
C ALA A 282 -7.29 -13.51 18.74
N HIS A 283 -7.77 -13.85 19.93
CA HIS A 283 -8.12 -15.22 20.30
C HIS A 283 -9.63 -15.39 20.18
N ARG A 284 -10.10 -15.68 18.95
CA ARG A 284 -11.52 -15.63 18.58
C ARG A 284 -12.42 -16.52 19.44
N ASP A 285 -11.93 -17.69 19.82
CA ASP A 285 -12.74 -18.73 20.47
C ASP A 285 -12.27 -19.05 21.89
N LEU A 286 -11.44 -18.21 22.51
CA LEU A 286 -10.86 -18.45 23.83
C LEU A 286 -11.91 -18.64 24.93
N GLU A 287 -12.99 -17.85 24.87
CA GLU A 287 -14.07 -17.82 25.86
C GLU A 287 -15.29 -18.68 25.45
N LYS A 288 -15.23 -19.33 24.26
CA LYS A 288 -16.33 -20.19 23.80
C LYS A 288 -16.18 -21.61 24.36
N GLU A 289 -17.24 -22.14 24.91
CA GLU A 289 -17.32 -23.54 25.38
C GLU A 289 -17.46 -24.55 24.24
#